data_d6ad6d5ec344c7ee6b748d69001ee718
#
_entry.id   d6ad6d5ec344c7ee6b748d69001ee718
#
_cell.length_a   1.000
_cell.length_b   1.000
_cell.length_c   1.000
_cell.angle_alpha   90.00
_cell.angle_beta   90.00
_cell.angle_gamma   90.00
#
_symmetry.space_group_name_H-M   'P 1'
#
loop_
_entity.id
_entity.type
_entity.pdbx_description
1 polymer ?
#
loop_
_entity_poly.entity_id
_entity_poly.type
_entity_poly.pdbx_seq_one_letter_code
_entity_poly.pdbx_strand_id
1 'polypeptide(L)'
;MKKSNMKSINKQTKSMLITYAMVIAVFIIVEIMISTGMMSSLMQGLLVPLCIYSIVAIGLNLCVGYLGELSLGHAGFMCVGAFSSAVFSKCMMTSGMNETLRFILALLIGTVVAAVFGWLIGIPVLRLRGDYLAIVTLAFGEIIKNVINVMYLGRDSKGFHFSIKDSASLNMQADGKMIIDGAKGIVGTPNQSTFVVGIIIILISLFVSFNLVNSRTGRAIMAIRDNRIAAESVGINITKYKLMAFTISAAIAGAGGVLYAHNLSTLTALPANFGYNMSIMILVFVVLGGMGSFRGSIIAAVVLTMLPEVLRGLADYRMLIYAIVLIIMMLF
;
A
#
# COMPACT_ATOMS: atom_id res chain seq x y z
N MET A 1 39.65 9.05 9.58
CA MET A 1 38.21 9.25 9.31
C MET A 1 37.73 8.73 7.94
N LYS A 2 38.51 8.71 6.85
CA LYS A 2 38.09 8.24 5.50
C LYS A 2 37.77 6.73 5.36
N LYS A 3 38.48 5.85 6.08
CA LYS A 3 38.27 4.38 6.00
C LYS A 3 36.99 3.86 6.70
N SER A 4 36.49 4.56 7.72
CA SER A 4 35.25 4.21 8.42
C SER A 4 34.00 4.47 7.54
N ASN A 5 34.00 5.59 6.79
CA ASN A 5 32.88 5.91 5.88
C ASN A 5 32.78 4.96 4.69
N MET A 6 33.89 4.48 4.14
CA MET A 6 33.88 3.52 3.04
C MET A 6 33.36 2.14 3.43
N LYS A 7 33.60 1.69 4.68
CA LYS A 7 33.04 0.42 5.20
C LYS A 7 31.52 0.52 5.44
N SER A 8 31.00 1.66 5.87
CA SER A 8 29.55 1.85 6.10
C SER A 8 28.77 1.92 4.78
N ILE A 9 29.31 2.57 3.78
CA ILE A 9 28.71 2.62 2.43
C ILE A 9 28.63 1.22 1.82
N ASN A 10 29.69 0.42 1.94
CA ASN A 10 29.69 -0.98 1.47
C ASN A 10 28.67 -1.86 2.21
N LYS A 11 28.45 -1.63 3.50
CA LYS A 11 27.48 -2.42 4.31
C LYS A 11 26.04 -2.11 3.89
N GLN A 12 25.69 -0.86 3.64
CA GLN A 12 24.37 -0.45 3.19
C GLN A 12 24.07 -0.95 1.76
N THR A 13 25.01 -0.76 0.83
CA THR A 13 24.88 -1.25 -0.55
C THR A 13 24.76 -2.78 -0.59
N LYS A 14 25.53 -3.50 0.25
CA LYS A 14 25.42 -4.95 0.37
C LYS A 14 24.04 -5.37 0.90
N SER A 15 23.49 -4.65 1.88
CA SER A 15 22.14 -4.88 2.41
C SER A 15 21.06 -4.69 1.35
N MET A 16 21.16 -3.65 0.52
CA MET A 16 20.24 -3.41 -0.60
C MET A 16 20.29 -4.53 -1.63
N LEU A 17 21.50 -4.90 -2.08
CA LEU A 17 21.69 -5.99 -3.06
C LEU A 17 21.12 -7.31 -2.57
N ILE A 18 21.31 -7.64 -1.29
CA ILE A 18 20.72 -8.86 -0.69
C ILE A 18 19.19 -8.81 -0.73
N THR A 19 18.57 -7.64 -0.49
CA THR A 19 17.11 -7.50 -0.55
C THR A 19 16.58 -7.71 -1.96
N TYR A 20 17.22 -7.11 -2.97
CA TYR A 20 16.83 -7.32 -4.36
C TYR A 20 17.05 -8.77 -4.79
N ALA A 21 18.20 -9.36 -4.44
CA ALA A 21 18.50 -10.75 -4.75
C ALA A 21 17.48 -11.71 -4.11
N MET A 22 17.05 -11.45 -2.87
CA MET A 22 16.01 -12.22 -2.19
C MET A 22 14.67 -12.15 -2.93
N VAL A 23 14.20 -10.96 -3.30
CA VAL A 23 12.94 -10.79 -4.03
C VAL A 23 12.98 -11.48 -5.39
N ILE A 24 14.08 -11.32 -6.13
CA ILE A 24 14.26 -11.96 -7.44
C ILE A 24 14.38 -13.48 -7.30
N ALA A 25 15.08 -13.98 -6.29
CA ALA A 25 15.18 -15.43 -6.05
C ALA A 25 13.82 -16.05 -5.75
N VAL A 26 13.01 -15.40 -4.88
CA VAL A 26 11.64 -15.85 -4.59
C VAL A 26 10.79 -15.82 -5.85
N PHE A 27 10.91 -14.77 -6.68
CA PHE A 27 10.21 -14.68 -7.96
C PHE A 27 10.53 -15.87 -8.87
N ILE A 28 11.83 -16.17 -9.08
CA ILE A 28 12.25 -17.26 -9.94
C ILE A 28 11.76 -18.62 -9.42
N ILE A 29 11.85 -18.86 -8.11
CA ILE A 29 11.38 -20.12 -7.50
C ILE A 29 9.87 -20.29 -7.72
N VAL A 30 9.08 -19.24 -7.45
CA VAL A 30 7.62 -19.29 -7.60
C VAL A 30 7.24 -19.48 -9.08
N GLU A 31 7.89 -18.80 -10.01
CA GLU A 31 7.63 -18.94 -11.46
C GLU A 31 7.94 -20.35 -11.96
N ILE A 32 9.03 -20.96 -11.48
CA ILE A 32 9.34 -22.37 -11.77
C ILE A 32 8.24 -23.29 -11.20
N MET A 33 7.77 -23.05 -9.98
CA MET A 33 6.70 -23.85 -9.38
C MET A 33 5.36 -23.71 -10.13
N ILE A 34 5.07 -22.55 -10.69
CA ILE A 34 3.89 -22.32 -11.54
C ILE A 34 4.05 -23.10 -12.86
N SER A 35 5.21 -22.98 -13.52
CA SER A 35 5.47 -23.61 -14.82
C SER A 35 5.50 -25.14 -14.75
N THR A 36 5.95 -25.70 -13.62
CA THR A 36 5.95 -27.17 -13.38
C THR A 36 4.61 -27.72 -12.93
N GLY A 37 3.59 -26.87 -12.73
CA GLY A 37 2.26 -27.29 -12.27
C GLY A 37 2.21 -27.80 -10.82
N MET A 38 3.27 -27.60 -10.04
CA MET A 38 3.32 -28.03 -8.63
C MET A 38 2.47 -27.15 -7.70
N MET A 39 2.00 -26.01 -8.19
CA MET A 39 1.27 -25.04 -7.39
C MET A 39 -0.24 -25.19 -7.56
N SER A 40 -0.97 -25.34 -6.44
CA SER A 40 -2.44 -25.42 -6.48
C SER A 40 -3.05 -24.06 -6.89
N SER A 41 -4.24 -24.09 -7.49
CA SER A 41 -4.97 -22.89 -7.90
C SER A 41 -5.22 -21.91 -6.74
N LEU A 42 -5.40 -22.43 -5.53
CA LEU A 42 -5.53 -21.60 -4.31
C LEU A 42 -4.24 -20.82 -4.01
N MET A 43 -3.08 -21.48 -4.09
CA MET A 43 -1.79 -20.84 -3.89
C MET A 43 -1.50 -19.79 -4.96
N GLN A 44 -1.86 -20.05 -6.22
CA GLN A 44 -1.72 -19.07 -7.30
C GLN A 44 -2.57 -17.82 -7.04
N GLY A 45 -3.79 -17.98 -6.50
CA GLY A 45 -4.66 -16.85 -6.13
C GLY A 45 -4.10 -15.97 -5.01
N LEU A 46 -3.21 -16.49 -4.17
CA LEU A 46 -2.58 -15.72 -3.09
C LEU A 46 -1.37 -14.89 -3.53
N LEU A 47 -0.76 -15.19 -4.68
CA LEU A 47 0.47 -14.53 -5.10
C LEU A 47 0.33 -13.01 -5.26
N VAL A 48 -0.77 -12.56 -5.86
CA VAL A 48 -1.03 -11.11 -6.02
C VAL A 48 -1.30 -10.43 -4.68
N PRO A 49 -2.16 -10.93 -3.78
CA PRO A 49 -2.29 -10.44 -2.40
C PRO A 49 -0.96 -10.33 -1.64
N LEU A 50 -0.07 -11.31 -1.75
CA LEU A 50 1.26 -11.29 -1.13
C LEU A 50 2.09 -10.10 -1.63
N CYS A 51 2.06 -9.82 -2.93
CA CYS A 51 2.72 -8.65 -3.49
C CYS A 51 2.10 -7.35 -2.98
N ILE A 52 0.77 -7.27 -2.94
CA ILE A 52 0.03 -6.08 -2.48
C ILE A 52 0.43 -5.72 -1.05
N TYR A 53 0.33 -6.68 -0.12
CA TYR A 53 0.66 -6.44 1.29
C TYR A 53 2.14 -6.14 1.50
N SER A 54 3.03 -6.75 0.72
CA SER A 54 4.46 -6.42 0.74
C SER A 54 4.72 -4.98 0.31
N ILE A 55 4.06 -4.48 -0.75
CA ILE A 55 4.19 -3.10 -1.21
C ILE A 55 3.69 -2.12 -0.14
N VAL A 56 2.51 -2.38 0.41
CA VAL A 56 1.92 -1.50 1.43
C VAL A 56 2.76 -1.51 2.72
N ALA A 57 3.33 -2.68 3.10
CA ALA A 57 4.25 -2.79 4.23
C ALA A 57 5.57 -2.00 4.00
N ILE A 58 6.13 -2.00 2.77
CA ILE A 58 7.28 -1.16 2.41
C ILE A 58 6.91 0.32 2.59
N GLY A 59 5.74 0.74 2.10
CA GLY A 59 5.23 2.10 2.27
C GLY A 59 5.11 2.50 3.73
N LEU A 60 4.43 1.69 4.55
CA LEU A 60 4.26 1.96 5.97
C LEU A 60 5.60 1.96 6.73
N ASN A 61 6.53 1.06 6.40
CA ASN A 61 7.85 1.01 7.04
C ASN A 61 8.66 2.28 6.79
N LEU A 62 8.45 2.96 5.65
CA LEU A 62 9.06 4.26 5.42
C LEU A 62 8.57 5.31 6.44
N CYS A 63 7.28 5.29 6.79
CA CYS A 63 6.69 6.18 7.77
C CYS A 63 7.04 5.77 9.21
N VAL A 64 6.74 4.53 9.60
CA VAL A 64 6.92 4.06 10.98
C VAL A 64 8.40 3.79 11.28
N GLY A 65 9.09 3.10 10.39
CA GLY A 65 10.45 2.63 10.63
C GLY A 65 11.53 3.71 10.49
N TYR A 66 11.44 4.52 9.44
CA TYR A 66 12.46 5.52 9.14
C TYR A 66 12.10 6.92 9.62
N LEU A 67 10.84 7.34 9.51
CA LEU A 67 10.40 8.65 10.03
C LEU A 67 10.11 8.60 11.53
N GLY A 68 9.74 7.44 12.07
CA GLY A 68 9.40 7.25 13.49
C GLY A 68 8.00 7.76 13.87
N GLU A 69 7.12 7.94 12.89
CA GLU A 69 5.76 8.41 13.13
C GLU A 69 4.75 7.28 12.90
N LEU A 70 3.99 6.94 13.95
CA LEU A 70 2.99 5.90 13.88
C LEU A 70 1.80 6.35 13.01
N SER A 71 1.50 5.62 11.95
CA SER A 71 0.36 5.89 11.07
C SER A 71 -0.53 4.65 10.95
N LEU A 72 -1.82 4.83 11.24
CA LEU A 72 -2.86 3.80 11.11
C LEU A 72 -3.82 4.07 9.93
N GLY A 73 -3.47 5.00 9.05
CA GLY A 73 -4.30 5.41 7.90
C GLY A 73 -3.91 4.79 6.55
N HIS A 74 -2.97 3.84 6.52
CA HIS A 74 -2.42 3.32 5.26
C HIS A 74 -3.43 2.55 4.40
N ALA A 75 -4.39 1.85 5.02
CA ALA A 75 -5.51 1.25 4.28
C ALA A 75 -6.38 2.30 3.58
N GLY A 76 -6.50 3.51 4.13
CA GLY A 76 -7.18 4.64 3.47
C GLY A 76 -6.46 5.10 2.20
N PHE A 77 -5.11 5.22 2.22
CA PHE A 77 -4.34 5.55 1.01
C PHE A 77 -4.39 4.43 -0.03
N MET A 78 -4.37 3.18 0.41
CA MET A 78 -4.59 2.02 -0.44
C MET A 78 -5.99 2.10 -1.10
N CYS A 79 -7.04 2.48 -0.34
CA CYS A 79 -8.40 2.67 -0.84
C CYS A 79 -8.46 3.77 -1.91
N VAL A 80 -7.86 4.93 -1.68
CA VAL A 80 -7.78 6.03 -2.65
C VAL A 80 -7.13 5.57 -3.95
N GLY A 81 -5.97 4.90 -3.87
CA GLY A 81 -5.27 4.37 -5.04
C GLY A 81 -6.10 3.35 -5.81
N ALA A 82 -6.76 2.43 -5.09
CA ALA A 82 -7.62 1.41 -5.66
C ALA A 82 -8.81 2.01 -6.43
N PHE A 83 -9.57 2.88 -5.80
CA PHE A 83 -10.77 3.45 -6.40
C PHE A 83 -10.47 4.42 -7.55
N SER A 84 -9.45 5.29 -7.41
CA SER A 84 -9.06 6.21 -8.49
C SER A 84 -8.58 5.47 -9.73
N SER A 85 -7.79 4.41 -9.58
CA SER A 85 -7.33 3.59 -10.71
C SER A 85 -8.45 2.80 -11.36
N ALA A 86 -9.37 2.23 -10.56
CA ALA A 86 -10.52 1.48 -11.06
C ALA A 86 -11.49 2.37 -11.85
N VAL A 87 -11.77 3.58 -11.33
CA VAL A 87 -12.58 4.60 -12.04
C VAL A 87 -11.96 4.94 -13.39
N PHE A 88 -10.66 5.24 -13.42
CA PHE A 88 -9.96 5.53 -14.67
C PHE A 88 -10.02 4.36 -15.66
N SER A 89 -9.71 3.14 -15.20
CA SER A 89 -9.74 1.95 -16.04
C SER A 89 -11.13 1.70 -16.62
N LYS A 90 -12.18 1.88 -15.82
CA LYS A 90 -13.57 1.69 -16.26
C LYS A 90 -14.00 2.76 -17.26
N CYS A 91 -13.59 4.01 -17.08
CA CYS A 91 -13.85 5.10 -18.02
C CYS A 91 -13.17 4.88 -19.38
N MET A 92 -11.95 4.31 -19.38
CA MET A 92 -11.17 4.09 -20.59
C MET A 92 -11.43 2.74 -21.25
N MET A 93 -12.27 1.89 -20.68
CA MET A 93 -12.64 0.58 -21.26
C MET A 93 -13.33 0.70 -22.62
N THR A 94 -14.08 1.78 -22.82
CA THR A 94 -14.80 2.09 -24.07
C THR A 94 -13.94 2.81 -25.11
N SER A 95 -12.71 3.22 -24.79
CA SER A 95 -11.86 4.06 -25.65
C SER A 95 -10.93 3.29 -26.60
N GLY A 96 -11.05 1.94 -26.69
CA GLY A 96 -10.20 1.13 -27.57
C GLY A 96 -8.70 1.13 -27.25
N MET A 97 -8.31 1.60 -26.06
CA MET A 97 -6.92 1.67 -25.62
C MET A 97 -6.36 0.27 -25.29
N ASN A 98 -5.09 0.02 -25.64
CA ASN A 98 -4.39 -1.21 -25.27
C ASN A 98 -4.48 -1.47 -23.76
N GLU A 99 -4.76 -2.70 -23.36
CA GLU A 99 -4.95 -3.10 -21.97
C GLU A 99 -3.75 -2.79 -21.08
N THR A 100 -2.54 -3.06 -21.58
CA THR A 100 -1.30 -2.80 -20.86
C THR A 100 -1.09 -1.29 -20.63
N LEU A 101 -1.33 -0.47 -21.67
CA LEU A 101 -1.19 0.98 -21.55
C LEU A 101 -2.22 1.56 -20.56
N ARG A 102 -3.45 1.07 -20.62
CA ARG A 102 -4.51 1.45 -19.66
C ARG A 102 -4.12 1.13 -18.22
N PHE A 103 -3.56 -0.06 -17.98
CA PHE A 103 -3.10 -0.46 -16.64
C PHE A 103 -1.94 0.42 -16.14
N ILE A 104 -0.94 0.70 -16.99
CA ILE A 104 0.19 1.57 -16.61
C ILE A 104 -0.31 2.98 -16.24
N LEU A 105 -1.21 3.54 -17.05
CA LEU A 105 -1.81 4.85 -16.75
C LEU A 105 -2.67 4.81 -15.47
N ALA A 106 -3.44 3.74 -15.26
CA ALA A 106 -4.20 3.54 -14.02
C ALA A 106 -3.28 3.47 -12.80
N LEU A 107 -2.12 2.80 -12.92
CA LEU A 107 -1.11 2.72 -11.86
C LEU A 107 -0.53 4.11 -11.55
N LEU A 108 -0.18 4.87 -12.55
CA LEU A 108 0.33 6.24 -12.36
C LEU A 108 -0.71 7.14 -11.70
N ILE A 109 -1.95 7.12 -12.21
CA ILE A 109 -3.04 7.95 -11.66
C ILE A 109 -3.34 7.56 -10.22
N GLY A 110 -3.50 6.26 -9.92
CA GLY A 110 -3.78 5.79 -8.57
C GLY A 110 -2.69 6.15 -7.58
N THR A 111 -1.43 6.02 -7.99
CA THR A 111 -0.25 6.37 -7.19
C THR A 111 -0.18 7.89 -6.94
N VAL A 112 -0.38 8.71 -7.97
CA VAL A 112 -0.34 10.18 -7.86
C VAL A 112 -1.50 10.70 -7.01
N VAL A 113 -2.72 10.19 -7.22
CA VAL A 113 -3.88 10.60 -6.42
C VAL A 113 -3.68 10.25 -4.95
N ALA A 114 -3.18 9.04 -4.64
CA ALA A 114 -2.85 8.66 -3.26
C ALA A 114 -1.74 9.57 -2.67
N ALA A 115 -0.73 9.95 -3.46
CA ALA A 115 0.30 10.92 -3.04
C ALA A 115 -0.30 12.29 -2.72
N VAL A 116 -1.21 12.80 -3.56
CA VAL A 116 -1.89 14.08 -3.32
C VAL A 116 -2.71 14.04 -2.03
N PHE A 117 -3.48 12.96 -1.81
CA PHE A 117 -4.21 12.78 -0.55
C PHE A 117 -3.26 12.67 0.65
N GLY A 118 -2.13 11.94 0.51
CA GLY A 118 -1.09 11.88 1.53
C GLY A 118 -0.49 13.25 1.84
N TRP A 119 -0.27 14.07 0.83
CA TRP A 119 0.20 15.44 1.01
C TRP A 119 -0.83 16.33 1.70
N LEU A 120 -2.09 16.33 1.25
CA LEU A 120 -3.19 17.14 1.82
C LEU A 120 -3.43 16.78 3.28
N ILE A 121 -3.54 15.48 3.59
CA ILE A 121 -3.77 14.97 4.95
C ILE A 121 -2.54 15.18 5.82
N GLY A 122 -1.35 15.03 5.27
CA GLY A 122 -0.10 15.20 5.97
C GLY A 122 0.11 16.60 6.54
N ILE A 123 -0.39 17.66 5.88
CA ILE A 123 -0.25 19.04 6.35
C ILE A 123 -0.84 19.24 7.77
N PRO A 124 -2.10 18.92 8.05
CA PRO A 124 -2.66 19.05 9.39
C PRO A 124 -2.17 17.96 10.36
N VAL A 125 -2.06 16.72 9.88
CA VAL A 125 -1.79 15.55 10.72
C VAL A 125 -0.37 15.55 11.30
N LEU A 126 0.64 15.91 10.53
CA LEU A 126 2.05 15.92 10.96
C LEU A 126 2.39 17.08 11.95
N ARG A 127 1.44 17.95 12.25
CA ARG A 127 1.55 18.89 13.37
C ARG A 127 1.33 18.24 14.72
N LEU A 128 0.60 17.12 14.74
CA LEU A 128 0.34 16.32 15.93
C LEU A 128 1.56 15.47 16.27
N ARG A 129 1.62 14.92 17.48
CA ARG A 129 2.75 14.14 17.98
C ARG A 129 2.26 12.86 18.64
N GLY A 130 3.12 11.82 18.57
CA GLY A 130 2.89 10.56 19.27
C GLY A 130 1.56 9.90 18.87
N ASP A 131 0.82 9.43 19.86
CA ASP A 131 -0.41 8.67 19.67
C ASP A 131 -1.54 9.44 19.00
N TYR A 132 -1.58 10.76 19.18
CA TYR A 132 -2.57 11.62 18.51
C TYR A 132 -2.45 11.58 16.99
N LEU A 133 -1.23 11.45 16.48
CA LEU A 133 -1.01 11.30 15.05
C LEU A 133 -1.58 9.98 14.54
N ALA A 134 -1.39 8.88 15.28
CA ALA A 134 -1.95 7.58 14.93
C ALA A 134 -3.48 7.59 14.92
N ILE A 135 -4.11 8.19 15.93
CA ILE A 135 -5.57 8.30 16.04
C ILE A 135 -6.14 9.10 14.87
N VAL A 136 -5.53 10.25 14.55
CA VAL A 136 -6.02 11.12 13.47
C VAL A 136 -5.80 10.50 12.09
N THR A 137 -4.69 9.80 11.85
CA THR A 137 -4.48 9.07 10.58
C THR A 137 -5.48 7.93 10.42
N LEU A 138 -5.82 7.22 11.51
CA LEU A 138 -6.87 6.22 11.51
C LEU A 138 -8.23 6.85 11.15
N ALA A 139 -8.60 7.95 11.81
CA ALA A 139 -9.84 8.67 11.53
C ALA A 139 -9.94 9.09 10.06
N PHE A 140 -8.87 9.63 9.48
CA PHE A 140 -8.84 9.98 8.05
C PHE A 140 -8.99 8.75 7.14
N GLY A 141 -8.37 7.63 7.48
CA GLY A 141 -8.56 6.38 6.73
C GLY A 141 -10.01 5.94 6.72
N GLU A 142 -10.68 5.98 7.87
CA GLU A 142 -12.10 5.64 8.00
C GLU A 142 -13.01 6.66 7.29
N ILE A 143 -12.69 7.96 7.34
CA ILE A 143 -13.43 8.99 6.60
C ILE A 143 -13.34 8.73 5.10
N ILE A 144 -12.14 8.50 4.55
CA ILE A 144 -11.95 8.21 3.13
C ILE A 144 -12.79 7.01 2.71
N LYS A 145 -12.67 5.89 3.44
CA LYS A 145 -13.43 4.67 3.17
C LYS A 145 -14.94 4.93 3.17
N ASN A 146 -15.44 5.62 4.19
CA ASN A 146 -16.88 5.89 4.32
C ASN A 146 -17.38 6.87 3.25
N VAL A 147 -16.61 7.89 2.88
CA VAL A 147 -16.96 8.79 1.77
C VAL A 147 -17.07 8.01 0.46
N ILE A 148 -16.12 7.14 0.17
CA ILE A 148 -16.15 6.31 -1.04
C ILE A 148 -17.34 5.34 -1.00
N ASN A 149 -17.70 4.80 0.16
CA ASN A 149 -18.79 3.85 0.34
C ASN A 149 -20.19 4.46 0.13
N VAL A 150 -20.33 5.78 0.27
CA VAL A 150 -21.61 6.49 0.05
C VAL A 150 -21.61 7.29 -1.25
N MET A 151 -20.51 7.24 -2.00
CA MET A 151 -20.35 7.99 -3.24
C MET A 151 -20.99 7.26 -4.42
N TYR A 152 -21.74 7.99 -5.23
CA TYR A 152 -22.27 7.53 -6.51
C TYR A 152 -21.64 8.33 -7.63
N LEU A 153 -21.04 7.64 -8.59
CA LEU A 153 -20.41 8.22 -9.76
C LEU A 153 -20.91 7.51 -11.02
N GLY A 154 -21.47 8.26 -11.93
CA GLY A 154 -21.91 7.75 -13.23
C GLY A 154 -21.33 8.59 -14.37
N ARG A 155 -21.32 8.02 -15.56
CA ARG A 155 -20.92 8.69 -16.80
C ARG A 155 -21.98 8.45 -17.88
N ASP A 156 -22.42 9.53 -18.50
CA ASP A 156 -23.27 9.49 -19.70
C ASP A 156 -22.65 10.29 -20.86
N SER A 157 -23.39 10.49 -21.91
CA SER A 157 -22.97 11.27 -23.09
C SER A 157 -22.73 12.75 -22.79
N LYS A 158 -23.28 13.28 -21.68
CA LYS A 158 -23.11 14.68 -21.25
C LYS A 158 -21.91 14.90 -20.32
N GLY A 159 -21.38 13.81 -19.70
CA GLY A 159 -20.22 13.90 -18.81
C GLY A 159 -20.31 13.03 -17.57
N PHE A 160 -19.65 13.47 -16.50
CA PHE A 160 -19.65 12.79 -15.22
C PHE A 160 -20.75 13.36 -14.31
N HIS A 161 -21.52 12.46 -13.71
CA HIS A 161 -22.53 12.78 -12.71
C HIS A 161 -22.08 12.23 -11.35
N PHE A 162 -22.18 13.08 -10.34
CA PHE A 162 -21.74 12.78 -8.96
C PHE A 162 -22.90 13.01 -7.99
N SER A 163 -23.13 12.05 -7.09
CA SER A 163 -24.08 12.16 -5.98
C SER A 163 -23.54 11.47 -4.73
N ILE A 164 -23.97 11.95 -3.56
CA ILE A 164 -23.67 11.35 -2.24
C ILE A 164 -24.96 10.76 -1.65
N LYS A 165 -26.11 10.94 -2.30
CA LYS A 165 -27.42 10.60 -1.74
C LYS A 165 -27.92 9.22 -2.20
N ASP A 166 -28.13 9.08 -3.49
CA ASP A 166 -28.61 7.85 -4.10
C ASP A 166 -28.32 7.82 -5.60
N SER A 167 -28.53 6.66 -6.22
CA SER A 167 -28.34 6.47 -7.66
C SER A 167 -29.37 7.23 -8.51
N ALA A 168 -30.58 7.46 -7.99
CA ALA A 168 -31.63 8.17 -8.70
C ALA A 168 -31.31 9.67 -8.85
N SER A 169 -30.61 10.24 -7.85
CA SER A 169 -30.22 11.67 -7.85
C SER A 169 -29.12 12.01 -8.87
N LEU A 170 -28.52 11.02 -9.53
CA LEU A 170 -27.56 11.24 -10.62
C LEU A 170 -28.19 11.81 -11.88
N ASN A 171 -29.51 11.70 -12.07
CA ASN A 171 -30.26 12.19 -13.24
C ASN A 171 -29.57 11.84 -14.58
N MET A 172 -29.05 10.62 -14.67
CA MET A 172 -28.37 10.14 -15.89
C MET A 172 -29.39 9.86 -17.00
N GLN A 173 -28.97 10.02 -18.26
CA GLN A 173 -29.73 9.58 -19.40
C GLN A 173 -29.83 8.05 -19.46
N ALA A 174 -30.74 7.52 -20.24
CA ALA A 174 -30.94 6.08 -20.46
C ALA A 174 -29.66 5.33 -20.92
N ASP A 175 -28.68 6.07 -21.46
CA ASP A 175 -27.39 5.61 -21.94
C ASP A 175 -26.27 5.63 -20.85
N GLY A 176 -26.60 6.12 -19.67
CA GLY A 176 -25.65 6.32 -18.57
C GLY A 176 -25.16 4.99 -17.96
N LYS A 177 -23.85 4.89 -17.76
CA LYS A 177 -23.19 3.76 -17.06
C LYS A 177 -22.76 4.16 -15.67
N MET A 178 -23.20 3.40 -14.67
CA MET A 178 -22.71 3.54 -13.30
C MET A 178 -21.25 3.09 -13.23
N ILE A 179 -20.42 3.91 -12.59
CA ILE A 179 -19.00 3.60 -12.33
C ILE A 179 -18.83 3.18 -10.87
N ILE A 180 -19.27 4.01 -9.92
CA ILE A 180 -19.32 3.70 -8.50
C ILE A 180 -20.79 3.68 -8.08
N ASP A 181 -21.23 2.61 -7.44
CA ASP A 181 -22.61 2.41 -6.98
C ASP A 181 -22.64 2.30 -5.43
N GLY A 182 -22.25 3.36 -4.75
CA GLY A 182 -22.26 3.43 -3.28
C GLY A 182 -21.61 2.21 -2.65
N ALA A 183 -22.34 1.54 -1.76
CA ALA A 183 -21.87 0.37 -1.01
C ALA A 183 -21.53 -0.86 -1.89
N LYS A 184 -22.09 -0.96 -3.10
CA LYS A 184 -21.69 -2.01 -4.07
C LYS A 184 -20.33 -1.75 -4.69
N GLY A 185 -19.81 -0.52 -4.58
CA GLY A 185 -18.52 -0.12 -5.09
C GLY A 185 -18.44 -0.11 -6.61
N ILE A 186 -17.36 -0.61 -7.18
CA ILE A 186 -17.13 -0.69 -8.63
C ILE A 186 -17.21 -2.16 -9.07
N VAL A 187 -18.15 -2.47 -9.93
CA VAL A 187 -18.32 -3.83 -10.50
C VAL A 187 -17.73 -3.87 -11.91
N GLY A 188 -17.06 -4.97 -12.25
CA GLY A 188 -16.49 -5.18 -13.58
C GLY A 188 -15.17 -4.44 -13.79
N THR A 189 -14.32 -4.37 -12.77
CA THR A 189 -12.92 -3.95 -12.91
C THR A 189 -12.15 -4.98 -13.74
N PRO A 190 -11.31 -4.54 -14.71
CA PRO A 190 -10.51 -5.47 -15.50
C PRO A 190 -9.45 -6.14 -14.61
N ASN A 191 -9.42 -7.47 -14.64
CA ASN A 191 -8.42 -8.26 -13.89
C ASN A 191 -7.11 -8.28 -14.68
N GLN A 192 -6.19 -7.37 -14.36
CA GLN A 192 -4.90 -7.17 -15.04
C GLN A 192 -3.70 -7.33 -14.11
N SER A 193 -3.95 -7.52 -12.81
CA SER A 193 -2.89 -7.74 -11.82
C SER A 193 -2.37 -9.17 -11.92
N THR A 194 -1.12 -9.29 -12.34
CA THR A 194 -0.39 -10.56 -12.37
C THR A 194 0.72 -10.56 -11.33
N PHE A 195 1.19 -11.75 -10.95
CA PHE A 195 2.32 -11.89 -10.03
C PHE A 195 3.56 -11.16 -10.53
N VAL A 196 3.87 -11.25 -11.82
CA VAL A 196 5.01 -10.56 -12.46
C VAL A 196 4.91 -9.04 -12.25
N VAL A 197 3.73 -8.46 -12.51
CA VAL A 197 3.49 -7.03 -12.29
C VAL A 197 3.65 -6.66 -10.82
N GLY A 198 3.15 -7.49 -9.91
CA GLY A 198 3.32 -7.30 -8.47
C GLY A 198 4.79 -7.23 -8.06
N ILE A 199 5.62 -8.14 -8.54
CA ILE A 199 7.08 -8.14 -8.28
C ILE A 199 7.76 -6.90 -8.85
N ILE A 200 7.41 -6.48 -10.06
CA ILE A 200 7.96 -5.26 -10.67
C ILE A 200 7.66 -4.04 -9.78
N ILE A 201 6.43 -3.93 -9.27
CA ILE A 201 6.05 -2.81 -8.39
C ILE A 201 6.74 -2.91 -7.02
N ILE A 202 6.96 -4.11 -6.46
CA ILE A 202 7.80 -4.30 -5.26
C ILE A 202 9.22 -3.77 -5.51
N LEU A 203 9.84 -4.14 -6.62
CA LEU A 203 11.19 -3.69 -6.96
C LEU A 203 11.27 -2.16 -7.14
N ILE A 204 10.28 -1.55 -7.79
CA ILE A 204 10.17 -0.09 -7.94
C ILE A 204 9.97 0.57 -6.56
N SER A 205 9.10 0.03 -5.72
CA SER A 205 8.86 0.54 -4.37
C SER A 205 10.10 0.46 -3.49
N LEU A 206 10.85 -0.63 -3.57
CA LEU A 206 12.15 -0.78 -2.90
C LEU A 206 13.17 0.21 -3.44
N PHE A 207 13.23 0.39 -4.77
CA PHE A 207 14.15 1.33 -5.39
C PHE A 207 13.91 2.77 -4.92
N VAL A 208 12.65 3.22 -4.92
CA VAL A 208 12.26 4.54 -4.42
C VAL A 208 12.60 4.69 -2.93
N SER A 209 12.24 3.69 -2.12
CA SER A 209 12.45 3.72 -0.67
C SER A 209 13.93 3.71 -0.29
N PHE A 210 14.73 2.85 -0.90
CA PHE A 210 16.17 2.80 -0.63
C PHE A 210 16.90 4.07 -1.09
N ASN A 211 16.56 4.60 -2.28
CA ASN A 211 17.15 5.85 -2.76
C ASN A 211 16.78 7.01 -1.84
N LEU A 212 15.54 7.08 -1.38
CA LEU A 212 15.13 8.10 -0.42
C LEU A 212 15.91 7.98 0.90
N VAL A 213 15.95 6.80 1.50
CA VAL A 213 16.61 6.58 2.80
C VAL A 213 18.12 6.87 2.73
N ASN A 214 18.80 6.50 1.64
CA ASN A 214 20.24 6.71 1.47
C ASN A 214 20.60 8.14 0.98
N SER A 215 19.61 8.96 0.61
CA SER A 215 19.80 10.33 0.16
C SER A 215 20.14 11.30 1.31
N ARG A 216 20.45 12.55 0.96
CA ARG A 216 20.55 13.65 1.96
C ARG A 216 19.23 13.84 2.71
N THR A 217 18.13 13.73 1.99
CA THR A 217 16.76 13.81 2.55
C THR A 217 16.50 12.70 3.59
N GLY A 218 16.87 11.47 3.28
CA GLY A 218 16.71 10.33 4.20
C GLY A 218 17.50 10.49 5.49
N ARG A 219 18.71 11.01 5.40
CA ARG A 219 19.52 11.33 6.60
C ARG A 219 18.86 12.42 7.48
N ALA A 220 18.25 13.45 6.85
CA ALA A 220 17.49 14.46 7.59
C ALA A 220 16.24 13.86 8.26
N ILE A 221 15.53 12.94 7.57
CA ILE A 221 14.38 12.22 8.14
C ILE A 221 14.79 11.39 9.35
N MET A 222 15.88 10.63 9.26
CA MET A 222 16.39 9.83 10.38
C MET A 222 16.87 10.70 11.55
N ALA A 223 17.53 11.84 11.27
CA ALA A 223 17.92 12.80 12.31
C ALA A 223 16.71 13.37 13.07
N ILE A 224 15.60 13.63 12.37
CA ILE A 224 14.34 14.07 12.99
C ILE A 224 13.76 12.98 13.90
N ARG A 225 13.82 11.72 13.46
CA ARG A 225 13.38 10.56 14.26
C ARG A 225 14.20 10.43 15.53
N ASP A 226 15.54 10.51 15.43
CA ASP A 226 16.43 10.26 16.54
C ASP A 226 16.38 11.39 17.59
N ASN A 227 16.41 12.66 17.16
CA ASN A 227 16.20 13.82 18.03
C ASN A 227 15.67 15.04 17.26
N ARG A 228 14.39 15.31 17.42
CA ARG A 228 13.71 16.40 16.74
C ARG A 228 14.29 17.78 17.10
N ILE A 229 14.60 18.03 18.40
CA ILE A 229 15.10 19.33 18.87
C ILE A 229 16.49 19.59 18.30
N ALA A 230 17.36 18.59 18.33
CA ALA A 230 18.69 18.69 17.74
C ALA A 230 18.65 18.89 16.22
N ALA A 231 17.73 18.23 15.51
CA ALA A 231 17.55 18.42 14.09
C ALA A 231 17.10 19.85 13.75
N GLU A 232 16.19 20.41 14.54
CA GLU A 232 15.70 21.78 14.38
C GLU A 232 16.81 22.81 14.65
N SER A 233 17.64 22.60 15.65
CA SER A 233 18.74 23.51 16.01
C SER A 233 19.83 23.62 14.94
N VAL A 234 20.01 22.59 14.09
CA VAL A 234 20.92 22.64 12.95
C VAL A 234 20.22 23.08 11.65
N GLY A 235 19.00 23.62 11.72
CA GLY A 235 18.28 24.23 10.61
C GLY A 235 17.51 23.25 9.71
N ILE A 236 17.26 22.00 10.16
CA ILE A 236 16.45 21.05 9.40
C ILE A 236 14.96 21.43 9.52
N ASN A 237 14.30 21.66 8.38
CA ASN A 237 12.86 21.93 8.36
C ASN A 237 12.05 20.64 8.57
N ILE A 238 11.62 20.42 9.79
CA ILE A 238 10.93 19.19 10.25
C ILE A 238 9.69 18.90 9.41
N THR A 239 8.82 19.90 9.23
CA THR A 239 7.54 19.73 8.53
C THR A 239 7.74 19.30 7.08
N LYS A 240 8.69 19.91 6.37
CA LYS A 240 9.00 19.59 4.98
C LYS A 240 9.45 18.13 4.82
N TYR A 241 10.38 17.67 5.65
CA TYR A 241 10.93 16.31 5.52
C TYR A 241 9.94 15.23 5.98
N LYS A 242 9.16 15.49 7.03
CA LYS A 242 8.07 14.61 7.46
C LYS A 242 7.01 14.49 6.37
N LEU A 243 6.55 15.61 5.82
CA LEU A 243 5.54 15.64 4.76
C LEU A 243 6.00 14.88 3.51
N MET A 244 7.27 15.04 3.12
CA MET A 244 7.83 14.31 1.98
C MET A 244 7.83 12.79 2.22
N ALA A 245 8.31 12.33 3.39
CA ALA A 245 8.31 10.90 3.71
C ALA A 245 6.90 10.32 3.75
N PHE A 246 5.95 11.03 4.35
CA PHE A 246 4.55 10.64 4.45
C PHE A 246 3.87 10.56 3.08
N THR A 247 4.11 11.55 2.21
CA THR A 247 3.57 11.58 0.85
C THR A 247 4.07 10.41 0.00
N ILE A 248 5.38 10.10 0.07
CA ILE A 248 5.96 8.96 -0.66
C ILE A 248 5.42 7.64 -0.11
N SER A 249 5.27 7.52 1.21
CA SER A 249 4.67 6.37 1.87
C SER A 249 3.23 6.14 1.39
N ALA A 250 2.41 7.20 1.33
CA ALA A 250 1.05 7.16 0.79
C ALA A 250 1.00 6.79 -0.69
N ALA A 251 1.94 7.29 -1.50
CA ALA A 251 2.07 6.92 -2.92
C ALA A 251 2.32 5.42 -3.11
N ILE A 252 3.24 4.85 -2.32
CA ILE A 252 3.54 3.42 -2.37
C ILE A 252 2.32 2.59 -1.92
N ALA A 253 1.63 3.01 -0.85
CA ALA A 253 0.39 2.37 -0.43
C ALA A 253 -0.69 2.44 -1.52
N GLY A 254 -0.81 3.57 -2.22
CA GLY A 254 -1.68 3.73 -3.37
C GLY A 254 -1.36 2.77 -4.52
N ALA A 255 -0.07 2.55 -4.83
CA ALA A 255 0.35 1.58 -5.84
C ALA A 255 -0.07 0.14 -5.47
N GLY A 256 0.04 -0.24 -4.18
CA GLY A 256 -0.53 -1.49 -3.67
C GLY A 256 -2.04 -1.56 -3.85
N GLY A 257 -2.74 -0.44 -3.63
CA GLY A 257 -4.18 -0.31 -3.87
C GLY A 257 -4.59 -0.52 -5.33
N VAL A 258 -3.80 -0.01 -6.28
CA VAL A 258 -4.05 -0.24 -7.72
C VAL A 258 -3.99 -1.73 -8.06
N LEU A 259 -2.97 -2.44 -7.57
CA LEU A 259 -2.89 -3.88 -7.75
C LEU A 259 -4.11 -4.60 -7.14
N TYR A 260 -4.53 -4.17 -5.95
CA TYR A 260 -5.70 -4.74 -5.27
C TYR A 260 -6.97 -4.58 -6.11
N ALA A 261 -7.20 -3.37 -6.66
CA ALA A 261 -8.37 -3.08 -7.50
C ALA A 261 -8.43 -3.91 -8.77
N HIS A 262 -7.27 -4.14 -9.41
CA HIS A 262 -7.16 -4.90 -10.66
C HIS A 262 -6.97 -6.41 -10.43
N ASN A 263 -6.96 -6.88 -9.19
CA ASN A 263 -6.99 -8.30 -8.82
C ASN A 263 -8.42 -8.80 -8.55
N LEU A 264 -9.37 -7.88 -8.33
CA LEU A 264 -10.75 -8.20 -7.98
C LEU A 264 -11.70 -7.77 -9.09
N SER A 265 -12.68 -8.61 -9.38
CA SER A 265 -13.76 -8.26 -10.32
C SER A 265 -14.72 -7.21 -9.76
N THR A 266 -14.83 -7.14 -8.45
CA THR A 266 -15.68 -6.18 -7.71
C THR A 266 -14.87 -5.55 -6.59
N LEU A 267 -14.77 -4.23 -6.62
CA LEU A 267 -14.05 -3.44 -5.63
C LEU A 267 -15.04 -2.75 -4.71
N THR A 268 -15.07 -3.13 -3.44
CA THR A 268 -15.96 -2.57 -2.41
C THR A 268 -15.17 -1.88 -1.31
N ALA A 269 -15.64 -0.71 -0.85
CA ALA A 269 -15.03 0.02 0.27
C ALA A 269 -15.53 -0.49 1.64
N LEU A 270 -15.54 -1.81 1.83
CA LEU A 270 -15.98 -2.42 3.07
C LEU A 270 -14.92 -2.32 4.18
N PRO A 271 -15.33 -2.32 5.47
CA PRO A 271 -14.41 -2.31 6.62
C PRO A 271 -13.39 -3.46 6.60
N ALA A 272 -13.77 -4.63 6.06
CA ALA A 272 -12.88 -5.78 5.94
C ALA A 272 -11.71 -5.53 4.97
N ASN A 273 -11.93 -4.73 3.90
CA ASN A 273 -10.95 -4.52 2.84
C ASN A 273 -10.04 -3.31 3.07
N PHE A 274 -10.63 -2.20 3.56
CA PHE A 274 -9.93 -0.91 3.70
C PHE A 274 -10.15 -0.24 5.06
N GLY A 275 -10.71 -0.95 6.03
CA GLY A 275 -10.95 -0.42 7.37
C GLY A 275 -9.72 -0.42 8.27
N TYR A 276 -9.94 -0.01 9.53
CA TYR A 276 -8.90 0.07 10.54
C TYR A 276 -8.20 -1.27 10.81
N ASN A 277 -8.93 -2.40 10.73
CA ASN A 277 -8.35 -3.73 10.89
C ASN A 277 -7.25 -4.01 9.88
N MET A 278 -7.44 -3.61 8.61
CA MET A 278 -6.42 -3.74 7.58
C MET A 278 -5.21 -2.85 7.87
N SER A 279 -5.42 -1.62 8.33
CA SER A 279 -4.32 -0.73 8.72
C SER A 279 -3.49 -1.30 9.88
N ILE A 280 -4.15 -1.90 10.88
CA ILE A 280 -3.48 -2.59 11.99
C ILE A 280 -2.71 -3.81 11.48
N MET A 281 -3.29 -4.61 10.58
CA MET A 281 -2.61 -5.78 10.01
C MET A 281 -1.31 -5.38 9.29
N ILE A 282 -1.35 -4.31 8.49
CA ILE A 282 -0.17 -3.77 7.80
C ILE A 282 0.88 -3.29 8.82
N LEU A 283 0.44 -2.64 9.91
CA LEU A 283 1.33 -2.23 10.98
C LEU A 283 2.00 -3.45 11.64
N VAL A 284 1.25 -4.51 11.90
CA VAL A 284 1.78 -5.78 12.43
C VAL A 284 2.87 -6.35 11.52
N PHE A 285 2.70 -6.32 10.19
CA PHE A 285 3.75 -6.75 9.25
C PHE A 285 5.04 -5.94 9.40
N VAL A 286 4.92 -4.63 9.63
CA VAL A 286 6.09 -3.76 9.79
C VAL A 286 6.77 -3.93 11.15
N VAL A 287 5.98 -4.05 12.22
CA VAL A 287 6.51 -4.21 13.59
C VAL A 287 7.20 -5.56 13.74
N LEU A 288 6.53 -6.66 13.35
CA LEU A 288 7.10 -8.01 13.41
C LEU A 288 8.27 -8.21 12.44
N GLY A 289 8.21 -7.57 11.28
CA GLY A 289 9.32 -7.59 10.33
C GLY A 289 10.52 -6.74 10.76
N GLY A 290 10.35 -5.92 11.79
CA GLY A 290 11.35 -4.99 12.30
C GLY A 290 11.28 -3.62 11.66
N MET A 291 10.94 -2.62 12.47
CA MET A 291 10.88 -1.21 12.07
C MET A 291 12.23 -0.75 11.50
N GLY A 292 12.21 -0.15 10.31
CA GLY A 292 13.43 0.29 9.60
C GLY A 292 14.11 -0.83 8.77
N SER A 293 13.50 -2.01 8.65
CA SER A 293 13.99 -3.11 7.82
C SER A 293 12.97 -3.47 6.73
N PHE A 294 13.18 -3.02 5.49
CA PHE A 294 12.29 -3.39 4.38
C PHE A 294 12.25 -4.90 4.12
N ARG A 295 13.39 -5.59 4.30
CA ARG A 295 13.46 -7.05 4.16
C ARG A 295 12.55 -7.77 5.14
N GLY A 296 12.65 -7.39 6.41
CA GLY A 296 11.83 -7.99 7.44
C GLY A 296 10.34 -7.75 7.20
N SER A 297 9.93 -6.52 6.82
CA SER A 297 8.54 -6.20 6.53
C SER A 297 7.98 -7.02 5.36
N ILE A 298 8.76 -7.27 4.30
CA ILE A 298 8.35 -8.13 3.19
C ILE A 298 8.17 -9.58 3.67
N ILE A 299 9.16 -10.11 4.41
CA ILE A 299 9.09 -11.49 4.92
C ILE A 299 7.89 -11.65 5.87
N ALA A 300 7.68 -10.71 6.79
CA ALA A 300 6.54 -10.74 7.70
C ALA A 300 5.21 -10.65 6.95
N ALA A 301 5.10 -9.77 5.95
CA ALA A 301 3.89 -9.67 5.12
C ALA A 301 3.59 -10.99 4.39
N VAL A 302 4.61 -11.63 3.81
CA VAL A 302 4.46 -12.92 3.13
C VAL A 302 4.06 -14.01 4.12
N VAL A 303 4.81 -14.18 5.22
CA VAL A 303 4.56 -15.23 6.21
C VAL A 303 3.18 -15.08 6.83
N LEU A 304 2.84 -13.89 7.32
CA LEU A 304 1.57 -13.67 8.02
C LEU A 304 0.34 -13.73 7.09
N THR A 305 0.51 -13.41 5.82
CA THR A 305 -0.57 -13.57 4.84
C THR A 305 -0.75 -15.03 4.41
N MET A 306 0.34 -15.81 4.31
CA MET A 306 0.26 -17.23 3.97
C MET A 306 -0.18 -18.10 5.15
N LEU A 307 0.16 -17.73 6.37
CA LEU A 307 -0.07 -18.56 7.56
C LEU A 307 -1.53 -19.00 7.74
N PRO A 308 -2.55 -18.11 7.63
CA PRO A 308 -3.95 -18.53 7.74
C PRO A 308 -4.38 -19.54 6.67
N GLU A 309 -3.77 -19.50 5.49
CA GLU A 309 -4.11 -20.41 4.40
C GLU A 309 -3.43 -21.78 4.57
N VAL A 310 -2.17 -21.78 5.02
CA VAL A 310 -1.46 -23.03 5.38
C VAL A 310 -2.17 -23.76 6.52
N LEU A 311 -2.71 -23.00 7.48
CA LEU A 311 -3.47 -23.54 8.61
C LEU A 311 -4.93 -23.86 8.27
N ARG A 312 -5.33 -23.77 7.00
CA ARG A 312 -6.74 -24.03 6.58
C ARG A 312 -7.20 -25.45 6.89
N GLY A 313 -6.28 -26.42 6.90
CA GLY A 313 -6.56 -27.80 7.29
C GLY A 313 -6.93 -27.97 8.78
N LEU A 314 -6.63 -26.96 9.63
CA LEU A 314 -6.92 -26.93 11.06
C LEU A 314 -8.06 -25.94 11.35
N ALA A 315 -9.19 -26.04 10.64
CA ALA A 315 -10.27 -25.05 10.55
C ALA A 315 -10.65 -24.40 11.90
N ASP A 316 -10.84 -25.20 12.94
CA ASP A 316 -11.30 -24.73 14.27
C ASP A 316 -10.19 -24.05 15.08
N TYR A 317 -8.94 -24.45 14.90
CA TYR A 317 -7.78 -23.94 15.64
C TYR A 317 -6.99 -22.88 14.89
N ARG A 318 -7.32 -22.57 13.63
CA ARG A 318 -6.57 -21.66 12.76
C ARG A 318 -6.30 -20.29 13.40
N MET A 319 -7.36 -19.68 13.95
CA MET A 319 -7.23 -18.35 14.58
C MET A 319 -6.45 -18.39 15.88
N LEU A 320 -6.58 -19.47 16.65
CA LEU A 320 -5.84 -19.66 17.91
C LEU A 320 -4.34 -19.83 17.62
N ILE A 321 -3.98 -20.68 16.65
CA ILE A 321 -2.58 -20.90 16.27
C ILE A 321 -1.98 -19.60 15.71
N TYR A 322 -2.74 -18.88 14.87
CA TYR A 322 -2.31 -17.60 14.33
C TYR A 322 -1.99 -16.58 15.45
N ALA A 323 -2.87 -16.48 16.46
CA ALA A 323 -2.64 -15.59 17.60
C ALA A 323 -1.41 -16.01 18.43
N ILE A 324 -1.21 -17.30 18.68
CA ILE A 324 -0.04 -17.82 19.39
C ILE A 324 1.25 -17.49 18.62
N VAL A 325 1.27 -17.72 17.30
CA VAL A 325 2.44 -17.41 16.46
C VAL A 325 2.76 -15.91 16.51
N LEU A 326 1.74 -15.03 16.45
CA LEU A 326 1.93 -13.59 16.58
C LEU A 326 2.56 -13.21 17.94
N ILE A 327 2.06 -13.79 19.04
CA ILE A 327 2.59 -13.53 20.40
C ILE A 327 4.05 -13.98 20.49
N ILE A 328 4.36 -15.18 20.00
CA ILE A 328 5.72 -15.70 19.99
C ILE A 328 6.65 -14.80 19.17
N MET A 329 6.23 -14.39 17.98
CA MET A 329 7.02 -13.47 17.14
C MET A 329 7.23 -12.08 17.75
N MET A 330 6.33 -11.64 18.66
CA MET A 330 6.51 -10.38 19.39
C MET A 330 7.42 -10.52 20.62
N LEU A 331 7.56 -11.72 21.19
CA LEU A 331 8.39 -11.96 22.36
C LEU A 331 9.87 -12.17 22.02
N PHE A 332 10.17 -12.67 20.82
CA PHE A 332 11.52 -12.95 20.32
C PHE A 332 11.91 -12.01 19.19
#